data_3d839620e988af490da60df47e0961f6
#
_entry.id   3d839620e988af490da60df47e0961f6
#
_cell.length_a   1.000
_cell.length_b   1.000
_cell.length_c   1.000
_cell.angle_alpha   90.00
_cell.angle_beta   90.00
_cell.angle_gamma   90.00
#
_symmetry.space_group_name_H-M   'P 1'
#
loop_
_entity.id
_entity.type
_entity.pdbx_description
1 polymer ?
#
loop_
_entity_poly.entity_id
_entity_poly.type
_entity_poly.pdbx_seq_one_letter_code
_entity_poly.pdbx_strand_id
1 'polypeptide(L)'
;MYLLLNHKQLLYKILPYGCQMNFSDGERFAGQLERMGYKPAEKLEDADIIIINTCCVRESAEKKIYGKIGEIKHLKQQKPDLILGITGCMAQKDGDAIFKKASHVDFVLGTNKMYDLPAVLEEIFASRGHIVKLAGDYDMPPNVEPAENNSLFAFIPIMYGCNNFCTYCIVPYVRGRERSRAPQEIVAEITKLAQNGVKEVTLLGQNVNSYGKDRDDADFADLLAMVDKIEGIERIRYMTSHPRDLTDKVIETIKNSKHICEHFHLPVQYGTDKMLKAMNRGYTTAYYKELVAKIRNQFPEASFTTDLIVGFPGETDEDFAQMLEFLKEIRYDAAYTFLYSKRSGTPAATMENQVPQELKKERLHKLMDAQNEISLEINQSLLNKTVEVMVEGPSKTDPNVYTGHTHTNKIILWDHKDEQIGDLVKVKITHPQTWVLKGELEA
;
A
#
# COMPACT_ATOMS: atom_id res chain seq x y z
N MET A 1 6.02 -2.38 -34.68
CA MET A 1 5.75 -2.34 -36.13
C MET A 1 4.43 -1.65 -36.50
N TYR A 2 3.36 -1.79 -35.69
CA TYR A 2 2.06 -1.09 -35.95
C TYR A 2 2.12 0.43 -35.77
N LEU A 3 2.96 0.94 -34.86
CA LEU A 3 3.20 2.39 -34.63
C LEU A 3 3.82 3.12 -35.81
N LEU A 4 4.47 2.42 -36.73
CA LEU A 4 5.11 3.01 -37.91
C LEU A 4 4.14 3.26 -39.10
N LEU A 5 2.92 2.72 -39.05
CA LEU A 5 1.99 2.80 -40.18
C LEU A 5 1.03 3.99 -40.15
N ASN A 6 0.80 4.67 -39.00
CA ASN A 6 -0.19 5.74 -38.89
C ASN A 6 0.31 7.07 -38.31
N HIS A 7 1.58 7.26 -38.01
CA HIS A 7 2.19 8.49 -37.45
C HIS A 7 1.44 9.12 -36.24
N LYS A 8 0.51 8.39 -35.58
CA LYS A 8 -0.25 8.90 -34.44
C LYS A 8 0.43 8.48 -33.15
N GLN A 9 0.81 9.47 -32.35
CA GLN A 9 1.25 9.25 -30.96
C GLN A 9 0.07 8.72 -30.15
N LEU A 10 0.13 7.47 -29.67
CA LEU A 10 -0.90 6.89 -28.79
C LEU A 10 -0.72 7.38 -27.35
N LEU A 11 -1.87 7.66 -26.71
CA LEU A 11 -1.93 8.15 -25.34
C LEU A 11 -2.48 7.06 -24.41
N TYR A 12 -1.92 6.98 -23.20
CA TYR A 12 -2.38 6.03 -22.20
C TYR A 12 -2.85 6.71 -20.91
N LYS A 13 -3.76 6.08 -20.19
CA LYS A 13 -4.16 6.44 -18.82
C LYS A 13 -4.19 5.21 -17.94
N ILE A 14 -3.47 5.27 -16.80
CA ILE A 14 -3.52 4.22 -15.77
C ILE A 14 -4.32 4.74 -14.59
N LEU A 15 -5.26 3.92 -14.11
CA LEU A 15 -6.14 4.20 -12.99
C LEU A 15 -5.84 3.19 -11.88
N PRO A 16 -4.93 3.51 -10.93
CA PRO A 16 -4.63 2.62 -9.82
C PRO A 16 -5.71 2.74 -8.73
N TYR A 17 -6.27 1.60 -8.34
CA TYR A 17 -7.19 1.46 -7.22
C TYR A 17 -6.61 0.52 -6.18
N GLY A 18 -6.58 0.94 -4.91
CA GLY A 18 -6.26 0.05 -3.79
C GLY A 18 -5.06 0.47 -2.96
N CYS A 19 -4.07 -0.41 -2.81
CA CYS A 19 -2.90 -0.21 -1.93
C CYS A 19 -1.70 0.36 -2.69
N GLN A 20 -0.64 0.74 -1.95
CA GLN A 20 0.61 1.27 -2.52
C GLN A 20 1.25 0.32 -3.54
N MET A 21 1.13 -1.01 -3.34
CA MET A 21 1.60 -1.98 -4.33
C MET A 21 0.90 -1.80 -5.69
N ASN A 22 -0.40 -1.47 -5.71
CA ASN A 22 -1.11 -1.19 -6.97
C ASN A 22 -0.66 0.12 -7.61
N PHE A 23 -0.28 1.13 -6.81
CA PHE A 23 0.32 2.36 -7.35
C PHE A 23 1.67 2.06 -7.98
N SER A 24 2.55 1.33 -7.29
CA SER A 24 3.85 0.90 -7.85
C SER A 24 3.68 0.02 -9.10
N ASP A 25 2.73 -0.93 -9.10
CA ASP A 25 2.39 -1.72 -10.30
C ASP A 25 1.96 -0.79 -11.45
N GLY A 26 1.19 0.28 -11.16
CA GLY A 26 0.76 1.29 -12.13
C GLY A 26 1.92 2.05 -12.75
N GLU A 27 2.90 2.50 -11.94
CA GLU A 27 4.11 3.16 -12.43
C GLU A 27 4.95 2.25 -13.34
N ARG A 28 4.99 0.95 -13.06
CA ARG A 28 5.66 -0.05 -13.90
C ARG A 28 4.94 -0.30 -15.22
N PHE A 29 3.61 -0.30 -15.23
CA PHE A 29 2.82 -0.31 -16.47
C PHE A 29 3.09 0.94 -17.30
N ALA A 30 3.12 2.12 -16.65
CA ALA A 30 3.45 3.38 -17.32
C ALA A 30 4.83 3.30 -17.97
N GLY A 31 5.86 2.86 -17.24
CA GLY A 31 7.21 2.69 -17.76
C GLY A 31 7.29 1.75 -18.97
N GLN A 32 6.50 0.66 -19.01
CA GLN A 32 6.42 -0.19 -20.20
C GLN A 32 5.83 0.52 -21.39
N LEU A 33 4.70 1.23 -21.19
CA LEU A 33 4.04 1.98 -22.27
C LEU A 33 4.91 3.10 -22.82
N GLU A 34 5.65 3.81 -21.97
CA GLU A 34 6.60 4.85 -22.38
C GLU A 34 7.76 4.28 -23.21
N ARG A 35 8.33 3.13 -22.80
CA ARG A 35 9.36 2.42 -23.61
C ARG A 35 8.83 1.93 -24.96
N MET A 36 7.52 1.67 -25.07
CA MET A 36 6.85 1.39 -26.34
C MET A 36 6.56 2.65 -27.16
N GLY A 37 6.89 3.84 -26.65
CA GLY A 37 6.68 5.12 -27.31
C GLY A 37 5.33 5.76 -27.05
N TYR A 38 4.51 5.26 -26.13
CA TYR A 38 3.24 5.86 -25.74
C TYR A 38 3.47 7.01 -24.77
N LYS A 39 2.52 7.96 -24.67
CA LYS A 39 2.60 9.10 -23.74
C LYS A 39 1.41 9.12 -22.78
N PRO A 40 1.60 9.65 -21.56
CA PRO A 40 0.48 9.79 -20.63
C PRO A 40 -0.56 10.79 -21.16
N ALA A 41 -1.84 10.44 -21.03
CA ALA A 41 -2.96 11.32 -21.30
C ALA A 41 -3.25 12.20 -20.08
N GLU A 42 -3.48 13.49 -20.29
CA GLU A 42 -3.92 14.39 -19.21
C GLU A 42 -5.34 14.02 -18.77
N LYS A 43 -6.27 13.90 -19.73
CA LYS A 43 -7.66 13.54 -19.48
C LYS A 43 -7.94 12.09 -19.88
N LEU A 44 -8.97 11.51 -19.26
CA LEU A 44 -9.38 10.14 -19.54
C LEU A 44 -9.87 9.98 -21.00
N GLU A 45 -10.56 10.99 -21.50
CA GLU A 45 -11.16 11.01 -22.84
C GLU A 45 -10.10 11.02 -23.96
N ASP A 46 -8.91 11.55 -23.67
CA ASP A 46 -7.83 11.62 -24.66
C ASP A 46 -7.10 10.28 -24.84
N ALA A 47 -7.21 9.38 -23.85
CA ALA A 47 -6.49 8.12 -23.85
C ALA A 47 -6.94 7.19 -24.99
N ASP A 48 -5.97 6.52 -25.62
CA ASP A 48 -6.16 5.42 -26.57
C ASP A 48 -6.08 4.06 -25.88
N ILE A 49 -5.39 4.00 -24.72
CA ILE A 49 -5.27 2.82 -23.85
C ILE A 49 -5.61 3.24 -22.43
N ILE A 50 -6.56 2.57 -21.80
CA ILE A 50 -6.88 2.74 -20.39
C ILE A 50 -6.61 1.43 -19.67
N ILE A 51 -5.82 1.47 -18.58
CA ILE A 51 -5.56 0.34 -17.72
C ILE A 51 -6.09 0.64 -16.32
N ILE A 52 -7.02 -0.17 -15.84
CA ILE A 52 -7.52 -0.12 -14.45
C ILE A 52 -6.76 -1.16 -13.64
N ASN A 53 -5.88 -0.71 -12.77
CA ASN A 53 -5.18 -1.59 -11.83
C ASN A 53 -6.01 -1.76 -10.55
N THR A 54 -6.45 -2.99 -10.28
CA THR A 54 -7.57 -3.29 -9.38
C THR A 54 -7.13 -3.94 -8.08
N CYS A 55 -7.89 -3.67 -7.01
CA CYS A 55 -7.74 -4.27 -5.70
C CYS A 55 -8.98 -5.14 -5.38
N CYS A 56 -8.78 -6.25 -4.67
CA CYS A 56 -9.87 -7.09 -4.15
C CYS A 56 -9.89 -7.16 -2.60
N VAL A 57 -9.12 -6.29 -1.93
CA VAL A 57 -9.06 -6.28 -0.45
C VAL A 57 -10.33 -5.68 0.18
N ARG A 58 -11.08 -4.83 -0.55
CA ARG A 58 -12.31 -4.19 -0.05
C ARG A 58 -13.44 -4.35 -1.06
N GLU A 59 -14.61 -4.82 -0.62
CA GLU A 59 -15.80 -4.96 -1.47
C GLU A 59 -16.26 -3.62 -2.06
N SER A 60 -16.18 -2.54 -1.26
CA SER A 60 -16.50 -1.19 -1.73
C SER A 60 -15.59 -0.73 -2.87
N ALA A 61 -14.34 -1.20 -2.93
CA ALA A 61 -13.42 -0.92 -4.03
C ALA A 61 -13.87 -1.65 -5.31
N GLU A 62 -14.28 -2.92 -5.22
CA GLU A 62 -14.78 -3.67 -6.38
C GLU A 62 -16.02 -3.00 -7.01
N LYS A 63 -16.96 -2.51 -6.20
CA LYS A 63 -18.15 -1.77 -6.69
C LYS A 63 -17.77 -0.48 -7.42
N LYS A 64 -16.82 0.28 -6.88
CA LYS A 64 -16.30 1.50 -7.52
C LYS A 64 -15.60 1.19 -8.86
N ILE A 65 -14.83 0.09 -8.91
CA ILE A 65 -14.14 -0.36 -10.13
C ILE A 65 -15.16 -0.70 -11.23
N TYR A 66 -16.19 -1.50 -10.93
CA TYR A 66 -17.24 -1.80 -11.92
C TYR A 66 -18.02 -0.55 -12.36
N GLY A 67 -18.23 0.41 -11.45
CA GLY A 67 -18.79 1.73 -11.81
C GLY A 67 -17.92 2.45 -12.83
N LYS A 68 -16.58 2.50 -12.61
CA LYS A 68 -15.63 3.13 -13.55
C LYS A 68 -15.55 2.38 -14.89
N ILE A 69 -15.58 1.05 -14.87
CA ILE A 69 -15.65 0.23 -16.10
C ILE A 69 -16.91 0.59 -16.91
N GLY A 70 -18.07 0.77 -16.22
CA GLY A 70 -19.32 1.20 -16.85
C GLY A 70 -19.24 2.60 -17.47
N GLU A 71 -18.57 3.54 -16.82
CA GLU A 71 -18.29 4.89 -17.36
C GLU A 71 -17.46 4.83 -18.66
N ILE A 72 -16.40 4.03 -18.67
CA ILE A 72 -15.52 3.87 -19.83
C ILE A 72 -16.25 3.19 -21.00
N LYS A 73 -17.30 2.41 -20.75
CA LYS A 73 -18.15 1.87 -21.82
C LYS A 73 -18.72 2.96 -22.73
N HIS A 74 -19.19 4.07 -22.15
CA HIS A 74 -19.70 5.19 -22.93
C HIS A 74 -18.59 5.88 -23.72
N LEU A 75 -17.40 6.02 -23.14
CA LEU A 75 -16.25 6.55 -23.84
C LEU A 75 -15.85 5.66 -25.02
N LYS A 76 -15.86 4.33 -24.84
CA LYS A 76 -15.53 3.37 -25.89
C LYS A 76 -16.56 3.37 -27.03
N GLN A 77 -17.83 3.72 -26.76
CA GLN A 77 -18.85 3.91 -27.83
C GLN A 77 -18.52 5.10 -28.75
N GLN A 78 -17.91 6.15 -28.17
CA GLN A 78 -17.50 7.35 -28.95
C GLN A 78 -16.11 7.15 -29.60
N LYS A 79 -15.26 6.32 -29.02
CA LYS A 79 -13.91 5.98 -29.46
C LYS A 79 -13.75 4.45 -29.56
N PRO A 80 -14.26 3.82 -30.66
CA PRO A 80 -14.30 2.36 -30.78
C PRO A 80 -12.93 1.69 -30.71
N ASP A 81 -11.87 2.40 -31.06
CA ASP A 81 -10.48 1.91 -31.01
C ASP A 81 -9.84 1.98 -29.64
N LEU A 82 -10.50 2.58 -28.65
CA LEU A 82 -10.04 2.62 -27.28
C LEU A 82 -9.83 1.19 -26.74
N ILE A 83 -8.64 0.93 -26.19
CA ILE A 83 -8.31 -0.33 -25.53
C ILE A 83 -8.52 -0.17 -24.03
N LEU A 84 -9.29 -1.07 -23.42
CA LEU A 84 -9.53 -1.13 -21.98
C LEU A 84 -8.98 -2.42 -21.39
N GLY A 85 -7.99 -2.28 -20.50
CA GLY A 85 -7.41 -3.38 -19.76
C GLY A 85 -7.76 -3.34 -18.27
N ILE A 86 -7.97 -4.53 -17.70
CA ILE A 86 -8.16 -4.71 -16.26
C ILE A 86 -7.00 -5.54 -15.72
N THR A 87 -6.34 -5.07 -14.66
CA THR A 87 -5.20 -5.76 -14.05
C THR A 87 -5.28 -5.76 -12.51
N GLY A 88 -4.35 -6.43 -11.85
CA GLY A 88 -4.24 -6.47 -10.40
C GLY A 88 -5.01 -7.60 -9.74
N CYS A 89 -5.26 -7.46 -8.42
CA CYS A 89 -5.81 -8.56 -7.60
C CYS A 89 -7.22 -9.00 -8.01
N MET A 90 -8.10 -8.08 -8.42
CA MET A 90 -9.44 -8.44 -8.89
C MET A 90 -9.36 -9.16 -10.25
N ALA A 91 -8.48 -8.69 -11.14
CA ALA A 91 -8.23 -9.35 -12.41
C ALA A 91 -7.74 -10.78 -12.23
N GLN A 92 -6.80 -11.00 -11.32
CA GLN A 92 -6.30 -12.34 -10.97
C GLN A 92 -7.39 -13.25 -10.40
N LYS A 93 -8.28 -12.70 -9.53
CA LYS A 93 -9.37 -13.45 -8.89
C LYS A 93 -10.48 -13.81 -9.87
N ASP A 94 -10.93 -12.86 -10.67
CA ASP A 94 -12.16 -12.98 -11.46
C ASP A 94 -11.90 -13.45 -12.91
N GLY A 95 -10.71 -13.22 -13.47
CA GLY A 95 -10.31 -13.72 -14.79
C GLY A 95 -11.36 -13.47 -15.89
N ASP A 96 -11.71 -14.51 -16.62
CA ASP A 96 -12.71 -14.48 -17.70
C ASP A 96 -14.10 -13.99 -17.28
N ALA A 97 -14.44 -14.10 -15.98
CA ALA A 97 -15.74 -13.64 -15.48
C ALA A 97 -15.90 -12.12 -15.61
N ILE A 98 -14.82 -11.37 -15.77
CA ILE A 98 -14.86 -9.93 -16.04
C ILE A 98 -15.56 -9.63 -17.35
N PHE A 99 -15.28 -10.39 -18.41
CA PHE A 99 -15.91 -10.17 -19.74
C PHE A 99 -17.41 -10.44 -19.73
N LYS A 100 -17.88 -11.39 -18.88
CA LYS A 100 -19.33 -11.67 -18.73
C LYS A 100 -20.07 -10.48 -18.14
N LYS A 101 -19.41 -9.71 -17.26
CA LYS A 101 -19.96 -8.50 -16.63
C LYS A 101 -19.72 -7.22 -17.46
N ALA A 102 -18.63 -7.20 -18.23
CA ALA A 102 -18.14 -6.05 -18.96
C ALA A 102 -17.50 -6.46 -20.29
N SER A 103 -18.32 -6.82 -21.26
CA SER A 103 -17.90 -7.32 -22.58
C SER A 103 -17.08 -6.33 -23.42
N HIS A 104 -17.00 -5.08 -23.02
CA HIS A 104 -16.21 -4.03 -23.67
C HIS A 104 -14.76 -3.93 -23.15
N VAL A 105 -14.39 -4.75 -22.18
CA VAL A 105 -12.99 -4.93 -21.74
C VAL A 105 -12.24 -5.74 -22.80
N ASP A 106 -11.03 -5.34 -23.17
CA ASP A 106 -10.23 -6.02 -24.21
C ASP A 106 -9.30 -7.05 -23.61
N PHE A 107 -8.67 -6.74 -22.45
CA PHE A 107 -7.77 -7.69 -21.80
C PHE A 107 -7.86 -7.69 -20.27
N VAL A 108 -7.47 -8.82 -19.69
CA VAL A 108 -7.37 -9.06 -18.25
C VAL A 108 -5.99 -9.63 -17.96
N LEU A 109 -5.18 -8.90 -17.16
CA LEU A 109 -3.86 -9.35 -16.71
C LEU A 109 -3.84 -9.57 -15.20
N GLY A 110 -3.45 -10.76 -14.77
CA GLY A 110 -3.21 -11.08 -13.37
C GLY A 110 -2.04 -10.31 -12.77
N THR A 111 -1.90 -10.39 -11.45
CA THR A 111 -0.95 -9.58 -10.65
C THR A 111 0.52 -9.68 -11.09
N ASN A 112 0.97 -10.88 -11.52
CA ASN A 112 2.36 -11.12 -11.90
C ASN A 112 2.55 -11.23 -13.43
N LYS A 113 1.58 -10.71 -14.21
CA LYS A 113 1.60 -10.75 -15.69
C LYS A 113 1.74 -9.37 -16.34
N MET A 114 2.18 -8.37 -15.58
CA MET A 114 2.37 -7.02 -16.13
C MET A 114 3.40 -6.96 -17.28
N TYR A 115 4.41 -7.83 -17.26
CA TYR A 115 5.42 -7.89 -18.32
C TYR A 115 4.88 -8.47 -19.64
N ASP A 116 3.72 -9.13 -19.63
CA ASP A 116 3.05 -9.59 -20.84
C ASP A 116 2.32 -8.46 -21.59
N LEU A 117 2.21 -7.24 -21.00
CA LEU A 117 1.47 -6.12 -21.59
C LEU A 117 1.88 -5.80 -23.05
N PRO A 118 3.18 -5.71 -23.41
CA PRO A 118 3.56 -5.45 -24.80
C PRO A 118 2.99 -6.48 -25.79
N ALA A 119 3.15 -7.76 -25.48
CA ALA A 119 2.65 -8.84 -26.33
C ALA A 119 1.12 -8.86 -26.42
N VAL A 120 0.44 -8.55 -25.32
CA VAL A 120 -1.04 -8.45 -25.28
C VAL A 120 -1.53 -7.30 -26.14
N LEU A 121 -0.87 -6.15 -26.09
CA LEU A 121 -1.24 -5.01 -26.94
C LEU A 121 -0.99 -5.31 -28.43
N GLU A 122 0.13 -5.97 -28.78
CA GLU A 122 0.39 -6.40 -30.15
C GLU A 122 -0.70 -7.36 -30.66
N GLU A 123 -1.12 -8.32 -29.85
CA GLU A 123 -2.18 -9.26 -30.18
C GLU A 123 -3.53 -8.54 -30.40
N ILE A 124 -3.90 -7.57 -29.52
CA ILE A 124 -5.12 -6.78 -29.65
C ILE A 124 -5.10 -5.92 -30.92
N PHE A 125 -3.98 -5.29 -31.25
CA PHE A 125 -3.85 -4.50 -32.47
C PHE A 125 -3.96 -5.36 -33.74
N ALA A 126 -3.53 -6.63 -33.66
CA ALA A 126 -3.60 -7.55 -34.81
C ALA A 126 -5.00 -8.13 -35.04
N SER A 127 -5.72 -8.47 -33.97
CA SER A 127 -6.94 -9.31 -34.07
C SER A 127 -7.98 -9.04 -33.00
N ARG A 128 -8.27 -7.80 -32.67
CA ARG A 128 -9.31 -7.45 -31.67
C ARG A 128 -10.04 -8.66 -31.05
N GLY A 129 -9.79 -8.94 -29.79
CA GLY A 129 -10.39 -10.09 -29.06
C GLY A 129 -10.27 -9.91 -27.55
N HIS A 130 -10.83 -10.86 -26.82
CA HIS A 130 -10.67 -10.90 -25.36
C HIS A 130 -9.44 -11.71 -25.01
N ILE A 131 -8.47 -11.10 -24.30
CA ILE A 131 -7.24 -11.75 -23.88
C ILE A 131 -7.19 -11.85 -22.36
N VAL A 132 -6.93 -13.05 -21.83
CA VAL A 132 -6.71 -13.28 -20.40
C VAL A 132 -5.36 -13.93 -20.19
N LYS A 133 -4.56 -13.32 -19.32
CA LYS A 133 -3.31 -13.92 -18.82
C LYS A 133 -3.28 -13.82 -17.30
N LEU A 134 -3.37 -14.94 -16.62
CA LEU A 134 -3.34 -15.02 -15.17
C LEU A 134 -2.02 -15.61 -14.70
N ALA A 135 -1.58 -15.18 -13.51
CA ALA A 135 -0.35 -15.69 -12.90
C ALA A 135 -0.56 -17.08 -12.30
N GLY A 136 0.41 -17.95 -12.45
CA GLY A 136 0.57 -19.15 -11.64
C GLY A 136 1.10 -18.83 -10.23
N ASP A 137 1.07 -19.83 -9.33
CA ASP A 137 1.44 -19.66 -7.92
C ASP A 137 2.90 -19.22 -7.70
N TYR A 138 3.78 -19.54 -8.63
CA TYR A 138 5.22 -19.32 -8.52
C TYR A 138 5.78 -18.32 -9.55
N ASP A 139 4.91 -17.65 -10.31
CA ASP A 139 5.40 -16.68 -11.29
C ASP A 139 6.03 -15.47 -10.57
N MET A 140 7.33 -15.28 -10.77
CA MET A 140 8.05 -14.08 -10.34
C MET A 140 8.00 -13.06 -11.48
N PRO A 141 7.44 -11.86 -11.29
CA PRO A 141 7.53 -10.87 -12.34
C PRO A 141 9.00 -10.48 -12.55
N PRO A 142 9.47 -10.37 -13.80
CA PRO A 142 10.76 -9.78 -14.07
C PRO A 142 10.82 -8.35 -13.55
N ASN A 143 12.01 -7.85 -13.29
CA ASN A 143 12.15 -6.46 -12.88
C ASN A 143 11.74 -5.54 -14.04
N VAL A 144 10.59 -4.87 -13.85
CA VAL A 144 10.09 -3.87 -14.80
C VAL A 144 10.35 -2.50 -14.19
N GLU A 145 11.18 -1.70 -14.84
CA GLU A 145 11.45 -0.34 -14.39
C GLU A 145 10.17 0.51 -14.39
N PRO A 146 9.91 1.32 -13.34
CA PRO A 146 8.81 2.27 -13.35
C PRO A 146 9.03 3.35 -14.41
N ALA A 147 7.98 4.13 -14.68
CA ALA A 147 8.10 5.35 -15.46
C ALA A 147 9.04 6.34 -14.76
N GLU A 148 9.78 7.11 -15.54
CA GLU A 148 10.54 8.23 -14.99
C GLU A 148 9.57 9.31 -14.52
N ASN A 149 9.64 9.65 -13.25
CA ASN A 149 8.89 10.77 -12.68
C ASN A 149 9.84 11.61 -11.80
N ASN A 150 9.55 12.89 -11.68
CA ASN A 150 10.27 13.81 -10.79
C ASN A 150 9.66 13.79 -9.39
N SER A 151 9.27 12.62 -8.90
CA SER A 151 8.67 12.47 -7.58
C SER A 151 9.74 12.49 -6.49
N LEU A 152 9.40 13.14 -5.39
CA LEU A 152 10.22 13.10 -4.18
C LEU A 152 10.20 11.71 -3.52
N PHE A 153 9.14 10.93 -3.76
CA PHE A 153 8.85 9.65 -3.12
C PHE A 153 8.78 8.52 -4.13
N ALA A 154 9.25 7.32 -3.74
CA ALA A 154 9.10 6.12 -4.56
C ALA A 154 8.61 4.92 -3.74
N PHE A 155 7.73 4.12 -4.33
CA PHE A 155 7.26 2.84 -3.81
C PHE A 155 8.07 1.69 -4.42
N ILE A 156 8.80 0.96 -3.60
CA ILE A 156 9.73 -0.08 -4.03
C ILE A 156 9.22 -1.46 -3.60
N PRO A 157 8.62 -2.25 -4.48
CA PRO A 157 8.32 -3.65 -4.19
C PRO A 157 9.62 -4.42 -3.95
N ILE A 158 9.77 -4.98 -2.75
CA ILE A 158 10.93 -5.80 -2.40
C ILE A 158 10.60 -7.29 -2.48
N MET A 159 9.32 -7.64 -2.38
CA MET A 159 8.82 -9.00 -2.44
C MET A 159 7.37 -9.07 -2.91
N TYR A 160 6.95 -10.23 -3.34
CA TYR A 160 5.58 -10.53 -3.77
C TYR A 160 5.03 -11.74 -3.04
N GLY A 161 3.70 -11.81 -2.85
CA GLY A 161 3.01 -12.93 -2.22
C GLY A 161 3.13 -12.97 -0.71
N CYS A 162 2.46 -13.94 -0.07
CA CYS A 162 2.46 -14.08 1.38
C CYS A 162 2.18 -15.54 1.79
N ASN A 163 2.95 -16.06 2.75
CA ASN A 163 2.82 -17.43 3.29
C ASN A 163 2.05 -17.51 4.61
N ASN A 164 1.49 -16.41 5.13
CA ASN A 164 0.82 -16.41 6.44
C ASN A 164 -0.57 -17.08 6.42
N PHE A 165 -1.26 -17.08 5.29
CA PHE A 165 -2.60 -17.71 5.14
C PHE A 165 -3.57 -17.34 6.27
N CYS A 166 -3.57 -16.06 6.67
CA CYS A 166 -4.59 -15.56 7.58
C CYS A 166 -5.99 -15.87 7.04
N THR A 167 -6.89 -16.37 7.87
CA THR A 167 -8.16 -16.97 7.42
C THR A 167 -9.09 -16.02 6.66
N TYR A 168 -8.94 -14.72 6.85
CA TYR A 168 -9.71 -13.66 6.17
C TYR A 168 -9.05 -13.13 4.88
N CYS A 169 -7.79 -13.49 4.63
CA CYS A 169 -6.95 -12.82 3.64
C CYS A 169 -6.94 -13.53 2.30
N ILE A 170 -7.24 -12.77 1.24
CA ILE A 170 -7.23 -13.26 -0.14
C ILE A 170 -5.83 -13.21 -0.79
N VAL A 171 -4.88 -12.49 -0.20
CA VAL A 171 -3.57 -12.21 -0.80
C VAL A 171 -2.82 -13.47 -1.25
N PRO A 172 -2.69 -14.56 -0.45
CA PRO A 172 -1.99 -15.76 -0.91
C PRO A 172 -2.58 -16.38 -2.17
N TYR A 173 -3.88 -16.18 -2.41
CA TYR A 173 -4.61 -16.75 -3.53
C TYR A 173 -4.54 -15.90 -4.81
N VAL A 174 -4.22 -14.59 -4.66
CA VAL A 174 -4.18 -13.67 -5.81
C VAL A 174 -2.79 -13.11 -6.10
N ARG A 175 -1.85 -13.19 -5.14
CA ARG A 175 -0.45 -12.78 -5.34
C ARG A 175 0.54 -13.94 -5.16
N GLY A 176 0.04 -15.13 -4.80
CA GLY A 176 0.82 -16.37 -4.68
C GLY A 176 1.67 -16.42 -3.41
N ARG A 177 2.66 -17.32 -3.43
CA ARG A 177 3.63 -17.52 -2.35
C ARG A 177 4.64 -16.39 -2.25
N GLU A 178 5.29 -16.26 -1.08
CA GLU A 178 6.36 -15.30 -0.86
C GLU A 178 7.51 -15.52 -1.83
N ARG A 179 7.96 -14.43 -2.46
CA ARG A 179 9.12 -14.39 -3.35
C ARG A 179 9.79 -13.04 -3.20
N SER A 180 11.04 -13.07 -2.77
CA SER A 180 11.86 -11.89 -2.55
C SER A 180 12.64 -11.54 -3.80
N ARG A 181 12.72 -10.25 -4.14
CA ARG A 181 13.59 -9.74 -5.20
C ARG A 181 15.06 -9.81 -4.76
N ALA A 182 15.97 -9.88 -5.71
CA ALA A 182 17.39 -9.83 -5.41
C ALA A 182 17.76 -8.47 -4.74
N PRO A 183 18.53 -8.48 -3.64
CA PRO A 183 18.87 -7.22 -2.95
C PRO A 183 19.65 -6.27 -3.84
N GLN A 184 20.52 -6.79 -4.73
CA GLN A 184 21.29 -6.00 -5.68
C GLN A 184 20.40 -5.25 -6.68
N GLU A 185 19.30 -5.88 -7.15
CA GLU A 185 18.33 -5.23 -8.04
C GLU A 185 17.57 -4.10 -7.34
N ILE A 186 17.20 -4.31 -6.07
CA ILE A 186 16.51 -3.30 -5.26
C ILE A 186 17.45 -2.11 -5.01
N VAL A 187 18.69 -2.37 -4.61
CA VAL A 187 19.69 -1.32 -4.37
C VAL A 187 19.98 -0.53 -5.65
N ALA A 188 20.14 -1.23 -6.79
CA ALA A 188 20.38 -0.57 -8.09
C ALA A 188 19.19 0.32 -8.50
N GLU A 189 17.94 -0.16 -8.32
CA GLU A 189 16.73 0.62 -8.60
C GLU A 189 16.67 1.88 -7.72
N ILE A 190 16.88 1.75 -6.40
CA ILE A 190 16.84 2.88 -5.47
C ILE A 190 17.97 3.88 -5.76
N THR A 191 19.18 3.38 -6.09
CA THR A 191 20.31 4.25 -6.45
C THR A 191 20.00 5.10 -7.68
N LYS A 192 19.40 4.49 -8.72
CA LYS A 192 18.97 5.23 -9.92
C LYS A 192 17.91 6.28 -9.59
N LEU A 193 16.94 5.94 -8.71
CA LEU A 193 15.90 6.87 -8.28
C LEU A 193 16.48 8.04 -7.46
N ALA A 194 17.43 7.77 -6.56
CA ALA A 194 18.12 8.81 -5.78
C ALA A 194 18.87 9.78 -6.68
N GLN A 195 19.57 9.28 -7.72
CA GLN A 195 20.23 10.11 -8.73
C GLN A 195 19.24 11.02 -9.50
N ASN A 196 17.98 10.60 -9.62
CA ASN A 196 16.90 11.37 -10.23
C ASN A 196 16.12 12.24 -9.23
N GLY A 197 16.62 12.42 -7.99
CA GLY A 197 16.08 13.36 -7.01
C GLY A 197 15.05 12.75 -6.03
N VAL A 198 14.82 11.44 -6.04
CA VAL A 198 13.99 10.78 -5.01
C VAL A 198 14.75 10.84 -3.68
N LYS A 199 14.09 11.34 -2.63
CA LYS A 199 14.64 11.47 -1.27
C LYS A 199 14.05 10.49 -0.26
N GLU A 200 12.84 10.02 -0.49
CA GLU A 200 12.19 9.03 0.39
C GLU A 200 11.76 7.81 -0.40
N VAL A 201 12.06 6.63 0.13
CA VAL A 201 11.58 5.36 -0.42
C VAL A 201 10.71 4.62 0.59
N THR A 202 9.65 4.00 0.12
CA THR A 202 8.84 3.09 0.93
C THR A 202 8.98 1.68 0.39
N LEU A 203 9.60 0.79 1.17
CA LEU A 203 9.75 -0.62 0.84
C LEU A 203 8.41 -1.34 1.00
N LEU A 204 7.93 -1.98 -0.07
CA LEU A 204 6.63 -2.63 -0.14
C LEU A 204 6.72 -4.15 -0.24
N GLY A 205 5.81 -4.81 0.46
CA GLY A 205 5.56 -6.24 0.38
C GLY A 205 4.20 -6.57 1.00
N GLN A 206 3.81 -7.83 1.00
CA GLN A 206 2.65 -8.29 1.76
C GLN A 206 3.01 -8.66 3.21
N ASN A 207 4.30 -8.85 3.47
CA ASN A 207 4.92 -9.01 4.77
C ASN A 207 6.42 -8.71 4.63
N VAL A 208 6.83 -7.44 4.69
CA VAL A 208 8.22 -7.04 4.43
C VAL A 208 9.22 -7.69 5.38
N ASN A 209 8.81 -8.00 6.61
CA ASN A 209 9.67 -8.63 7.60
C ASN A 209 10.02 -10.08 7.27
N SER A 210 9.31 -10.71 6.31
CA SER A 210 9.67 -12.05 5.82
C SER A 210 10.57 -12.01 4.58
N TYR A 211 10.98 -10.82 4.10
CA TYR A 211 11.93 -10.71 3.01
C TYR A 211 13.18 -11.55 3.28
N GLY A 212 13.60 -12.27 2.29
CA GLY A 212 14.79 -13.11 2.33
C GLY A 212 14.58 -14.52 2.91
N LYS A 213 13.39 -14.87 3.47
CA LYS A 213 13.15 -16.25 3.95
C LYS A 213 13.19 -17.32 2.87
N ASP A 214 13.01 -16.93 1.62
CA ASP A 214 13.11 -17.77 0.42
C ASP A 214 14.45 -17.63 -0.28
N ARG A 215 15.46 -17.01 0.36
CA ARG A 215 16.80 -16.72 -0.14
C ARG A 215 17.84 -16.96 0.95
N ASP A 216 19.09 -17.17 0.53
CA ASP A 216 20.23 -17.42 1.43
C ASP A 216 21.21 -16.23 1.50
N ASP A 217 20.95 -15.15 0.73
CA ASP A 217 21.92 -14.06 0.54
C ASP A 217 21.67 -12.82 1.41
N ALA A 218 20.41 -12.52 1.78
CA ALA A 218 20.07 -11.39 2.64
C ALA A 218 18.68 -11.55 3.27
N ASP A 219 18.53 -11.14 4.53
CA ASP A 219 17.25 -10.95 5.17
C ASP A 219 16.79 -9.48 5.11
N PHE A 220 15.64 -9.16 5.73
CA PHE A 220 15.09 -7.80 5.72
C PHE A 220 16.00 -6.78 6.39
N ALA A 221 16.69 -7.16 7.47
CA ALA A 221 17.63 -6.27 8.16
C ALA A 221 18.86 -5.97 7.30
N ASP A 222 19.37 -6.98 6.58
CA ASP A 222 20.49 -6.80 5.65
C ASP A 222 20.10 -5.88 4.50
N LEU A 223 18.89 -6.05 3.94
CA LEU A 223 18.37 -5.16 2.90
C LEU A 223 18.25 -3.72 3.40
N LEU A 224 17.67 -3.51 4.58
CA LEU A 224 17.57 -2.18 5.20
C LEU A 224 18.95 -1.53 5.34
N ALA A 225 19.94 -2.27 5.84
CA ALA A 225 21.31 -1.78 5.99
C ALA A 225 22.02 -1.49 4.65
N MET A 226 21.63 -2.18 3.57
CA MET A 226 22.12 -1.87 2.21
C MET A 226 21.50 -0.59 1.67
N VAL A 227 20.18 -0.42 1.85
CA VAL A 227 19.45 0.77 1.39
C VAL A 227 19.85 2.02 2.16
N ASP A 228 20.12 1.89 3.46
CA ASP A 228 20.57 2.99 4.35
C ASP A 228 21.89 3.64 3.90
N LYS A 229 22.70 2.96 3.08
CA LYS A 229 23.97 3.45 2.54
C LYS A 229 23.84 4.21 1.22
N ILE A 230 22.64 4.28 0.65
CA ILE A 230 22.44 4.92 -0.66
C ILE A 230 22.44 6.45 -0.48
N GLU A 231 23.42 7.11 -1.10
CA GLU A 231 23.51 8.57 -1.09
C GLU A 231 22.28 9.22 -1.74
N GLY A 232 21.77 10.28 -1.13
CA GLY A 232 20.61 11.05 -1.60
C GLY A 232 19.27 10.55 -1.07
N ILE A 233 19.23 9.39 -0.41
CA ILE A 233 18.02 8.93 0.31
C ILE A 233 18.07 9.46 1.74
N GLU A 234 17.10 10.29 2.08
CA GLU A 234 16.94 10.93 3.40
C GLU A 234 16.01 10.13 4.32
N ARG A 235 15.07 9.36 3.76
CA ARG A 235 14.10 8.57 4.52
C ARG A 235 13.81 7.22 3.88
N ILE A 236 13.79 6.20 4.72
CA ILE A 236 13.44 4.82 4.35
C ILE A 236 12.24 4.40 5.20
N ARG A 237 11.11 4.20 4.54
CA ARG A 237 9.89 3.63 5.15
C ARG A 237 9.68 2.21 4.69
N TYR A 238 8.93 1.47 5.47
CA TYR A 238 8.49 0.12 5.12
C TYR A 238 7.08 -0.10 5.62
N MET A 239 6.29 -0.86 4.87
CA MET A 239 4.88 -1.07 5.16
C MET A 239 4.53 -2.56 5.15
N THR A 240 3.49 -2.91 5.93
CA THR A 240 2.93 -4.26 5.96
C THR A 240 3.86 -5.28 6.64
N SER A 241 4.11 -5.03 7.93
CA SER A 241 4.86 -5.94 8.80
C SER A 241 3.93 -6.97 9.45
N HIS A 242 4.40 -8.21 9.60
CA HIS A 242 3.71 -9.17 10.46
C HIS A 242 4.43 -9.23 11.82
N PRO A 243 3.73 -9.05 12.95
CA PRO A 243 4.37 -8.95 14.27
C PRO A 243 5.31 -10.11 14.60
N ARG A 244 4.96 -11.35 14.22
CA ARG A 244 5.78 -12.54 14.43
C ARG A 244 7.14 -12.50 13.72
N ASP A 245 7.21 -11.77 12.60
CA ASP A 245 8.38 -11.79 11.71
C ASP A 245 9.31 -10.58 11.94
N LEU A 246 8.97 -9.65 12.85
CA LEU A 246 9.83 -8.54 13.24
C LEU A 246 10.90 -9.06 14.23
N THR A 247 12.13 -9.17 13.75
CA THR A 247 13.27 -9.73 14.50
C THR A 247 14.04 -8.65 15.26
N ASP A 248 14.82 -9.09 16.25
CA ASP A 248 15.74 -8.21 17.00
C ASP A 248 16.78 -7.57 16.08
N LYS A 249 17.25 -8.30 15.08
CA LYS A 249 18.19 -7.79 14.07
C LYS A 249 17.59 -6.60 13.30
N VAL A 250 16.31 -6.65 12.93
CA VAL A 250 15.61 -5.52 12.29
C VAL A 250 15.55 -4.32 13.23
N ILE A 251 15.15 -4.52 14.49
CA ILE A 251 15.07 -3.46 15.50
C ILE A 251 16.44 -2.80 15.70
N GLU A 252 17.51 -3.59 15.80
CA GLU A 252 18.89 -3.08 15.95
C GLU A 252 19.35 -2.33 14.70
N THR A 253 19.00 -2.81 13.50
CA THR A 253 19.32 -2.10 12.24
C THR A 253 18.65 -0.73 12.19
N ILE A 254 17.38 -0.63 12.57
CA ILE A 254 16.65 0.65 12.63
C ILE A 254 17.33 1.59 13.63
N LYS A 255 17.70 1.09 14.81
CA LYS A 255 18.35 1.87 15.87
C LYS A 255 19.68 2.49 15.44
N ASN A 256 20.42 1.80 14.58
CA ASN A 256 21.74 2.23 14.13
C ASN A 256 21.68 3.11 12.85
N SER A 257 20.49 3.35 12.31
CA SER A 257 20.25 4.19 11.12
C SER A 257 19.73 5.57 11.51
N LYS A 258 20.02 6.56 10.65
CA LYS A 258 19.43 7.90 10.72
C LYS A 258 18.31 8.10 9.70
N HIS A 259 18.24 7.24 8.69
CA HIS A 259 17.29 7.37 7.56
C HIS A 259 16.09 6.44 7.68
N ILE A 260 16.21 5.30 8.40
CA ILE A 260 15.10 4.36 8.56
C ILE A 260 14.10 4.94 9.57
N CYS A 261 12.89 5.17 9.11
CA CYS A 261 11.84 5.82 9.88
C CYS A 261 11.35 4.98 11.06
N GLU A 262 11.24 5.60 12.24
CA GLU A 262 10.76 5.00 13.48
C GLU A 262 9.22 4.94 13.53
N HIS A 263 8.62 4.48 12.45
CA HIS A 263 7.20 4.22 12.33
C HIS A 263 6.96 2.73 12.16
N PHE A 264 6.35 2.11 13.17
CA PHE A 264 6.08 0.68 13.19
C PHE A 264 4.61 0.41 12.86
N HIS A 265 4.34 0.08 11.59
CA HIS A 265 3.03 -0.42 11.21
C HIS A 265 2.97 -1.94 11.49
N LEU A 266 2.34 -2.31 12.62
CA LEU A 266 2.24 -3.68 13.11
C LEU A 266 0.77 -4.14 13.17
N PRO A 267 0.19 -4.65 12.07
CA PRO A 267 -1.20 -5.09 12.03
C PRO A 267 -1.49 -6.23 13.00
N VAL A 268 -2.09 -5.93 14.16
CA VAL A 268 -2.49 -6.95 15.14
C VAL A 268 -3.74 -7.69 14.70
N GLN A 269 -4.66 -7.00 14.03
CA GLN A 269 -5.96 -7.42 13.51
C GLN A 269 -7.04 -7.57 14.58
N TYR A 270 -6.73 -8.10 15.78
CA TYR A 270 -7.67 -8.23 16.90
C TYR A 270 -6.94 -8.28 18.26
N GLY A 271 -7.66 -7.91 19.32
CA GLY A 271 -7.11 -7.78 20.69
C GLY A 271 -7.35 -8.98 21.63
N THR A 272 -7.74 -10.17 21.12
CA THR A 272 -7.92 -11.37 21.96
C THR A 272 -7.27 -12.60 21.33
N ASP A 273 -6.74 -13.50 22.16
CA ASP A 273 -6.07 -14.72 21.69
C ASP A 273 -7.03 -15.66 20.94
N LYS A 274 -8.30 -15.73 21.39
CA LYS A 274 -9.35 -16.48 20.69
C LYS A 274 -9.48 -16.03 19.24
N MET A 275 -9.58 -14.73 19.00
CA MET A 275 -9.76 -14.18 17.66
C MET A 275 -8.47 -14.26 16.86
N LEU A 276 -7.31 -14.00 17.45
CA LEU A 276 -6.02 -14.16 16.79
C LEU A 276 -5.80 -15.60 16.31
N LYS A 277 -6.20 -16.59 17.10
CA LYS A 277 -6.17 -18.01 16.71
C LYS A 277 -7.14 -18.29 15.56
N ALA A 278 -8.37 -17.81 15.65
CA ALA A 278 -9.37 -17.97 14.59
C ALA A 278 -8.94 -17.31 13.26
N MET A 279 -8.24 -16.19 13.35
CA MET A 279 -7.64 -15.47 12.22
C MET A 279 -6.34 -16.09 11.69
N ASN A 280 -5.81 -17.14 12.33
CA ASN A 280 -4.53 -17.80 12.01
C ASN A 280 -3.32 -16.82 12.07
N ARG A 281 -3.24 -16.00 13.15
CA ARG A 281 -2.15 -15.03 13.28
C ARG A 281 -0.84 -15.63 13.79
N GLY A 282 -0.89 -16.77 14.51
CA GLY A 282 0.30 -17.50 14.95
C GLY A 282 1.08 -16.83 16.08
N TYR A 283 0.45 -15.91 16.83
CA TYR A 283 0.98 -15.29 18.06
C TYR A 283 -0.17 -14.94 19.02
N THR A 284 0.17 -14.60 20.27
CA THR A 284 -0.76 -14.19 21.32
C THR A 284 -0.73 -12.68 21.56
N THR A 285 -1.74 -12.17 22.26
CA THR A 285 -1.77 -10.77 22.71
C THR A 285 -0.60 -10.46 23.65
N ALA A 286 -0.19 -11.41 24.50
CA ALA A 286 0.97 -11.27 25.38
C ALA A 286 2.26 -11.05 24.56
N TYR A 287 2.53 -11.90 23.57
CA TYR A 287 3.66 -11.73 22.67
C TYR A 287 3.66 -10.36 21.99
N TYR A 288 2.49 -9.92 21.49
CA TYR A 288 2.38 -8.63 20.82
C TYR A 288 2.69 -7.45 21.77
N LYS A 289 2.18 -7.50 23.01
CA LYS A 289 2.45 -6.50 24.05
C LYS A 289 3.94 -6.43 24.39
N GLU A 290 4.60 -7.57 24.57
CA GLU A 290 6.04 -7.66 24.81
C GLU A 290 6.85 -7.06 23.65
N LEU A 291 6.47 -7.35 22.40
CA LEU A 291 7.11 -6.77 21.22
C LEU A 291 6.98 -5.25 21.19
N VAL A 292 5.77 -4.71 21.42
CA VAL A 292 5.54 -3.26 21.47
C VAL A 292 6.33 -2.60 22.60
N ALA A 293 6.34 -3.21 23.79
CA ALA A 293 7.11 -2.71 24.93
C ALA A 293 8.62 -2.70 24.63
N LYS A 294 9.13 -3.75 23.98
CA LYS A 294 10.53 -3.85 23.58
C LYS A 294 10.92 -2.73 22.61
N ILE A 295 10.08 -2.45 21.62
CA ILE A 295 10.32 -1.38 20.63
C ILE A 295 10.27 -0.01 21.34
N ARG A 296 9.26 0.26 22.15
CA ARG A 296 9.14 1.52 22.91
C ARG A 296 10.32 1.80 23.82
N ASN A 297 10.88 0.76 24.44
CA ASN A 297 12.07 0.90 25.28
C ASN A 297 13.32 1.32 24.49
N GLN A 298 13.39 0.98 23.20
CA GLN A 298 14.50 1.36 22.33
C GLN A 298 14.25 2.67 21.57
N PHE A 299 12.99 2.96 21.26
CA PHE A 299 12.53 4.11 20.50
C PHE A 299 11.37 4.80 21.24
N PRO A 300 11.65 5.64 22.24
CA PRO A 300 10.60 6.26 23.06
C PRO A 300 9.66 7.18 22.25
N GLU A 301 10.13 7.75 21.14
CA GLU A 301 9.37 8.66 20.29
C GLU A 301 8.73 7.96 19.07
N ALA A 302 8.93 6.63 18.92
CA ALA A 302 8.39 5.88 17.79
C ALA A 302 6.86 5.94 17.74
N SER A 303 6.33 6.01 16.53
CA SER A 303 4.89 5.86 16.30
C SER A 303 4.52 4.42 15.98
N PHE A 304 3.34 4.03 16.46
CA PHE A 304 2.76 2.71 16.22
C PHE A 304 1.42 2.85 15.50
N THR A 305 1.31 2.16 14.37
CA THR A 305 0.02 2.03 13.67
C THR A 305 -0.35 0.56 13.48
N THR A 306 -1.64 0.29 13.32
CA THR A 306 -2.14 -1.07 13.19
C THR A 306 -3.36 -1.15 12.26
N ASP A 307 -3.73 -2.37 11.87
CA ASP A 307 -5.01 -2.71 11.28
C ASP A 307 -5.86 -3.46 12.30
N LEU A 308 -7.17 -3.15 12.35
CA LEU A 308 -8.13 -3.79 13.23
C LEU A 308 -9.38 -4.18 12.44
N ILE A 309 -9.84 -5.41 12.63
CA ILE A 309 -11.02 -5.94 11.94
C ILE A 309 -12.08 -6.28 12.98
N VAL A 310 -13.26 -5.66 12.90
CA VAL A 310 -14.43 -5.98 13.73
C VAL A 310 -15.43 -6.84 12.97
N GLY A 311 -16.21 -7.62 13.71
CA GLY A 311 -17.24 -8.48 13.15
C GLY A 311 -16.73 -9.71 12.44
N PHE A 312 -15.54 -10.20 12.83
CA PHE A 312 -15.03 -11.48 12.36
C PHE A 312 -15.92 -12.62 12.85
N PRO A 313 -16.10 -13.74 12.09
CA PRO A 313 -16.94 -14.85 12.49
C PRO A 313 -16.62 -15.37 13.91
N GLY A 314 -17.65 -15.52 14.74
CA GLY A 314 -17.52 -15.97 16.13
C GLY A 314 -17.12 -14.90 17.14
N GLU A 315 -17.00 -13.63 16.73
CA GLU A 315 -16.78 -12.49 17.64
C GLU A 315 -17.98 -12.27 18.55
N THR A 316 -17.76 -12.27 19.87
CA THR A 316 -18.77 -11.99 20.90
C THR A 316 -18.67 -10.56 21.41
N ASP A 317 -19.64 -10.13 22.24
CA ASP A 317 -19.57 -8.81 22.90
C ASP A 317 -18.41 -8.75 23.89
N GLU A 318 -18.08 -9.87 24.54
CA GLU A 318 -16.95 -9.95 25.42
C GLU A 318 -15.61 -9.84 24.67
N ASP A 319 -15.47 -10.51 23.52
CA ASP A 319 -14.28 -10.38 22.65
C ASP A 319 -14.10 -8.91 22.24
N PHE A 320 -15.18 -8.25 21.88
CA PHE A 320 -15.13 -6.83 21.47
C PHE A 320 -14.78 -5.90 22.65
N ALA A 321 -15.33 -6.12 23.82
CA ALA A 321 -14.97 -5.35 25.01
C ALA A 321 -13.47 -5.51 25.36
N GLN A 322 -12.94 -6.74 25.34
CA GLN A 322 -11.52 -7.00 25.54
C GLN A 322 -10.64 -6.34 24.46
N MET A 323 -11.11 -6.25 23.20
CA MET A 323 -10.40 -5.55 22.13
C MET A 323 -10.28 -4.05 22.41
N LEU A 324 -11.33 -3.41 22.96
CA LEU A 324 -11.27 -1.99 23.37
C LEU A 324 -10.28 -1.77 24.53
N GLU A 325 -10.23 -2.68 25.50
CA GLU A 325 -9.24 -2.60 26.60
C GLU A 325 -7.81 -2.82 26.06
N PHE A 326 -7.62 -3.78 25.15
CA PHE A 326 -6.33 -3.99 24.49
C PHE A 326 -5.87 -2.73 23.72
N LEU A 327 -6.79 -2.04 23.01
CA LEU A 327 -6.52 -0.81 22.30
C LEU A 327 -6.03 0.30 23.26
N LYS A 328 -6.72 0.47 24.40
CA LYS A 328 -6.36 1.45 25.43
C LYS A 328 -5.00 1.15 26.06
N GLU A 329 -4.64 -0.11 26.21
CA GLU A 329 -3.35 -0.54 26.77
C GLU A 329 -2.20 -0.30 25.78
N ILE A 330 -2.38 -0.68 24.50
CA ILE A 330 -1.34 -0.51 23.48
C ILE A 330 -1.17 0.96 23.08
N ARG A 331 -2.25 1.73 22.94
CA ARG A 331 -2.22 3.15 22.56
C ARG A 331 -1.51 3.38 21.22
N TYR A 332 -2.19 3.05 20.15
CA TYR A 332 -1.69 3.31 18.80
C TYR A 332 -1.78 4.79 18.42
N ASP A 333 -0.82 5.30 17.68
CA ASP A 333 -0.88 6.64 17.07
C ASP A 333 -2.02 6.75 16.07
N ALA A 334 -2.27 5.68 15.30
CA ALA A 334 -3.44 5.54 14.44
C ALA A 334 -3.77 4.07 14.20
N ALA A 335 -5.04 3.76 13.93
CA ALA A 335 -5.47 2.44 13.50
C ALA A 335 -6.33 2.53 12.24
N TYR A 336 -6.05 1.66 11.28
CA TYR A 336 -6.94 1.43 10.15
C TYR A 336 -7.97 0.39 10.56
N THR A 337 -9.22 0.80 10.65
CA THR A 337 -10.33 0.00 11.17
C THR A 337 -11.21 -0.50 10.04
N PHE A 338 -11.56 -1.79 10.07
CA PHE A 338 -12.30 -2.44 9.00
C PHE A 338 -13.45 -3.28 9.54
N LEU A 339 -14.56 -3.31 8.79
CA LEU A 339 -15.56 -4.35 8.92
C LEU A 339 -15.05 -5.63 8.26
N TYR A 340 -15.15 -6.76 8.94
CA TYR A 340 -14.96 -8.03 8.27
C TYR A 340 -15.92 -8.16 7.09
N SER A 341 -15.38 -8.39 5.91
CA SER A 341 -16.11 -8.64 4.67
C SER A 341 -15.73 -10.00 4.11
N LYS A 342 -16.72 -10.83 3.79
CA LYS A 342 -16.50 -12.15 3.21
C LYS A 342 -15.73 -12.05 1.90
N ARG A 343 -14.69 -12.88 1.76
CA ARG A 343 -13.91 -13.01 0.52
C ARG A 343 -14.07 -14.43 0.01
N SER A 344 -14.72 -14.59 -1.13
CA SER A 344 -14.84 -15.92 -1.77
C SER A 344 -13.46 -16.56 -1.92
N GLY A 345 -13.35 -17.82 -1.56
CA GLY A 345 -12.08 -18.56 -1.57
C GLY A 345 -11.25 -18.47 -0.28
N THR A 346 -11.65 -17.65 0.71
CA THR A 346 -10.96 -17.62 2.02
C THR A 346 -11.66 -18.50 3.05
N PRO A 347 -10.93 -19.13 4.01
CA PRO A 347 -11.54 -19.94 5.06
C PRO A 347 -12.61 -19.20 5.87
N ALA A 348 -12.38 -17.94 6.23
CA ALA A 348 -13.33 -17.17 7.04
C ALA A 348 -14.66 -16.89 6.32
N ALA A 349 -14.71 -16.98 4.99
CA ALA A 349 -15.95 -16.78 4.23
C ALA A 349 -16.99 -17.89 4.49
N THR A 350 -16.51 -19.10 4.85
CA THR A 350 -17.35 -20.30 5.09
C THR A 350 -17.51 -20.61 6.58
N MET A 351 -16.85 -19.86 7.47
CA MET A 351 -17.03 -20.02 8.91
C MET A 351 -18.48 -19.74 9.32
N GLU A 352 -18.97 -20.54 10.27
CA GLU A 352 -20.24 -20.32 10.95
C GLU A 352 -20.19 -19.06 11.85
N ASN A 353 -21.32 -18.70 12.45
CA ASN A 353 -21.45 -17.59 13.40
C ASN A 353 -20.98 -16.22 12.82
N GLN A 354 -21.38 -15.94 11.60
CA GLN A 354 -21.16 -14.63 10.97
C GLN A 354 -21.89 -13.54 11.76
N VAL A 355 -21.17 -12.48 12.10
CA VAL A 355 -21.74 -11.35 12.83
C VAL A 355 -22.70 -10.55 11.93
N PRO A 356 -23.88 -10.14 12.41
CA PRO A 356 -24.81 -9.30 11.66
C PRO A 356 -24.20 -7.95 11.25
N GLN A 357 -24.60 -7.43 10.08
CA GLN A 357 -23.99 -6.22 9.52
C GLN A 357 -24.18 -4.98 10.41
N GLU A 358 -25.35 -4.83 11.04
CA GLU A 358 -25.62 -3.67 11.92
C GLU A 358 -24.75 -3.71 13.17
N LEU A 359 -24.55 -4.88 13.77
CA LEU A 359 -23.67 -5.04 14.92
C LEU A 359 -22.19 -4.76 14.55
N LYS A 360 -21.76 -5.16 13.33
CA LYS A 360 -20.42 -4.81 12.83
C LYS A 360 -20.25 -3.28 12.76
N LYS A 361 -21.23 -2.56 12.22
CA LYS A 361 -21.19 -1.10 12.10
C LYS A 361 -21.12 -0.43 13.47
N GLU A 362 -21.96 -0.87 14.40
CA GLU A 362 -21.97 -0.35 15.78
C GLU A 362 -20.58 -0.53 16.43
N ARG A 363 -20.02 -1.74 16.36
CA ARG A 363 -18.68 -2.03 16.89
C ARG A 363 -17.60 -1.21 16.20
N LEU A 364 -17.68 -1.01 14.87
CA LEU A 364 -16.74 -0.18 14.15
C LEU A 364 -16.75 1.26 14.65
N HIS A 365 -17.93 1.88 14.82
CA HIS A 365 -18.01 3.24 15.32
C HIS A 365 -17.41 3.36 16.73
N LYS A 366 -17.75 2.45 17.65
CA LYS A 366 -17.16 2.44 19.00
C LYS A 366 -15.65 2.29 18.99
N LEU A 367 -15.11 1.42 18.09
CA LEU A 367 -13.67 1.24 17.93
C LEU A 367 -13.00 2.51 17.40
N MET A 368 -13.61 3.16 16.40
CA MET A 368 -13.10 4.41 15.82
C MET A 368 -13.09 5.53 16.84
N ASP A 369 -14.16 5.68 17.63
CA ASP A 369 -14.25 6.70 18.67
C ASP A 369 -13.15 6.51 19.72
N ALA A 370 -12.96 5.29 20.23
CA ALA A 370 -11.91 4.99 21.20
C ALA A 370 -10.50 5.24 20.63
N GLN A 371 -10.24 4.88 19.36
CA GLN A 371 -8.95 5.15 18.73
C GLN A 371 -8.74 6.65 18.50
N ASN A 372 -9.77 7.39 18.11
CA ASN A 372 -9.67 8.84 17.88
C ASN A 372 -9.32 9.60 19.16
N GLU A 373 -9.86 9.19 20.32
CA GLU A 373 -9.50 9.74 21.62
C GLU A 373 -8.00 9.51 21.90
N ILE A 374 -7.52 8.29 21.74
CA ILE A 374 -6.11 7.94 21.95
C ILE A 374 -5.19 8.72 21.00
N SER A 375 -5.55 8.80 19.71
CA SER A 375 -4.77 9.54 18.72
C SER A 375 -4.65 11.02 19.07
N LEU A 376 -5.76 11.62 19.52
CA LEU A 376 -5.80 13.01 19.94
C LEU A 376 -4.92 13.25 21.18
N GLU A 377 -5.00 12.40 22.19
CA GLU A 377 -4.17 12.49 23.41
C GLU A 377 -2.67 12.41 23.08
N ILE A 378 -2.29 11.45 22.22
CA ILE A 378 -0.90 11.31 21.76
C ILE A 378 -0.46 12.58 21.03
N ASN A 379 -1.28 13.09 20.12
CA ASN A 379 -0.96 14.28 19.35
C ASN A 379 -0.90 15.52 20.24
N GLN A 380 -1.77 15.64 21.27
CA GLN A 380 -1.71 16.73 22.25
C GLN A 380 -0.41 16.74 23.04
N SER A 381 0.23 15.61 23.26
CA SER A 381 1.55 15.54 23.92
C SER A 381 2.67 16.19 23.10
N LEU A 382 2.42 16.47 21.83
CA LEU A 382 3.36 17.18 20.94
C LEU A 382 3.17 18.70 20.92
N LEU A 383 2.18 19.23 21.63
CA LEU A 383 1.96 20.68 21.71
C LEU A 383 3.22 21.39 22.22
N ASN A 384 3.62 22.45 21.53
CA ASN A 384 4.85 23.23 21.75
C ASN A 384 6.16 22.48 21.52
N LYS A 385 6.15 21.21 21.08
CA LYS A 385 7.36 20.51 20.62
C LYS A 385 7.69 20.90 19.19
N THR A 386 8.98 20.91 18.88
CA THR A 386 9.48 21.08 17.51
C THR A 386 9.78 19.72 16.91
N VAL A 387 9.30 19.51 15.71
CA VAL A 387 9.48 18.27 14.94
C VAL A 387 10.12 18.56 13.59
N GLU A 388 10.94 17.63 13.12
CA GLU A 388 11.50 17.68 11.77
C GLU A 388 10.50 17.10 10.77
N VAL A 389 10.29 17.81 9.67
CA VAL A 389 9.31 17.49 8.64
C VAL A 389 9.98 17.56 7.27
N MET A 390 9.74 16.56 6.41
CA MET A 390 10.08 16.64 4.99
C MET A 390 8.94 17.34 4.25
N VAL A 391 9.28 18.42 3.53
CA VAL A 391 8.30 19.23 2.77
C VAL A 391 7.81 18.44 1.56
N GLU A 392 6.50 18.20 1.47
CA GLU A 392 5.87 17.48 0.35
C GLU A 392 5.22 18.44 -0.65
N GLY A 393 4.93 19.66 -0.22
CA GLY A 393 4.35 20.71 -1.05
C GLY A 393 3.00 21.20 -0.55
N PRO A 394 2.21 21.87 -1.41
CA PRO A 394 0.93 22.44 -1.05
C PRO A 394 -0.06 21.39 -0.56
N SER A 395 -0.86 21.73 0.44
CA SER A 395 -1.96 20.89 0.92
C SER A 395 -3.06 20.79 -0.16
N LYS A 396 -3.85 19.73 -0.08
CA LYS A 396 -4.94 19.48 -1.07
C LYS A 396 -6.05 20.53 -1.04
N THR A 397 -6.18 21.28 0.04
CA THR A 397 -7.30 22.20 0.29
C THR A 397 -6.91 23.66 0.20
N ASP A 398 -5.64 24.00 0.43
CA ASP A 398 -5.14 25.37 0.40
C ASP A 398 -3.70 25.38 -0.12
N PRO A 399 -3.40 26.05 -1.25
CA PRO A 399 -2.05 26.13 -1.82
C PRO A 399 -1.07 26.96 -0.98
N ASN A 400 -1.52 27.79 -0.06
CA ASN A 400 -0.68 28.57 0.84
C ASN A 400 -0.28 27.79 2.10
N VAL A 401 -0.93 26.67 2.36
CA VAL A 401 -0.61 25.77 3.47
C VAL A 401 0.16 24.57 2.92
N TYR A 402 1.38 24.38 3.40
CA TYR A 402 2.18 23.23 3.02
C TYR A 402 1.95 22.05 3.96
N THR A 403 2.25 20.88 3.44
CA THR A 403 2.18 19.62 4.19
C THR A 403 3.47 18.85 4.08
N GLY A 404 3.69 18.00 5.06
CA GLY A 404 4.79 17.05 5.06
C GLY A 404 4.61 16.04 6.18
N HIS A 405 5.47 15.03 6.20
CA HIS A 405 5.47 14.00 7.22
C HIS A 405 6.73 14.08 8.10
N THR A 406 6.56 13.75 9.37
CA THR A 406 7.69 13.53 10.28
C THR A 406 8.35 12.18 10.01
N HIS A 407 9.53 11.95 10.63
CA HIS A 407 10.18 10.64 10.65
C HIS A 407 9.25 9.55 11.23
N THR A 408 8.41 9.89 12.19
CA THR A 408 7.39 9.03 12.79
C THR A 408 6.05 9.00 12.04
N ASN A 409 6.01 9.48 10.79
CA ASN A 409 4.85 9.44 9.90
C ASN A 409 3.63 10.28 10.34
N LYS A 410 3.83 11.33 11.14
CA LYS A 410 2.77 12.27 11.46
C LYS A 410 2.66 13.35 10.40
N ILE A 411 1.44 13.69 9.99
CA ILE A 411 1.14 14.73 9.00
C ILE A 411 1.19 16.08 9.69
N ILE A 412 2.00 16.98 9.16
CA ILE A 412 2.15 18.35 9.65
C ILE A 412 1.67 19.32 8.57
N LEU A 413 0.96 20.36 8.99
CA LEU A 413 0.52 21.49 8.15
C LEU A 413 1.07 22.78 8.73
N TRP A 414 1.55 23.67 7.86
CA TRP A 414 2.04 25.00 8.22
C TRP A 414 1.85 25.99 7.08
N ASP A 415 1.86 27.29 7.40
CA ASP A 415 1.82 28.33 6.39
C ASP A 415 3.15 28.39 5.65
N HIS A 416 3.10 28.28 4.32
CA HIS A 416 4.28 28.30 3.44
C HIS A 416 5.01 29.66 3.52
N LYS A 417 6.35 29.60 3.51
CA LYS A 417 7.23 30.76 3.38
C LYS A 417 8.14 30.61 2.16
N ASP A 418 9.37 30.12 2.37
CA ASP A 418 10.40 30.03 1.32
C ASP A 418 10.92 28.59 1.08
N GLU A 419 10.46 27.60 1.88
CA GLU A 419 10.91 26.22 1.84
C GLU A 419 10.53 25.55 0.51
N GLN A 420 11.43 24.69 0.04
CA GLN A 420 11.25 23.95 -1.20
C GLN A 420 10.78 22.52 -0.93
N ILE A 421 10.10 21.94 -1.90
CA ILE A 421 9.70 20.52 -1.84
C ILE A 421 10.96 19.66 -1.68
N GLY A 422 10.96 18.78 -0.68
CA GLY A 422 12.09 17.92 -0.33
C GLY A 422 13.05 18.49 0.71
N ASP A 423 12.84 19.71 1.20
CA ASP A 423 13.60 20.24 2.33
C ASP A 423 13.20 19.53 3.63
N LEU A 424 14.16 19.43 4.55
CA LEU A 424 13.90 19.06 5.94
C LEU A 424 13.79 20.33 6.76
N VAL A 425 12.60 20.59 7.29
CA VAL A 425 12.32 21.82 8.05
C VAL A 425 11.89 21.49 9.49
N LYS A 426 12.09 22.43 10.39
CA LYS A 426 11.64 22.32 11.77
C LYS A 426 10.34 23.09 11.95
N VAL A 427 9.31 22.40 12.47
CA VAL A 427 8.00 22.97 12.71
C VAL A 427 7.64 22.82 14.19
N LYS A 428 7.34 23.92 14.85
CA LYS A 428 6.81 23.95 16.21
C LYS A 428 5.31 23.72 16.19
N ILE A 429 4.86 22.67 16.87
CA ILE A 429 3.43 22.29 16.89
C ILE A 429 2.63 23.26 17.77
N THR A 430 1.62 23.91 17.18
CA THR A 430 0.75 24.87 17.86
C THR A 430 -0.69 24.38 18.02
N HIS A 431 -1.19 23.54 17.12
CA HIS A 431 -2.56 23.01 17.14
C HIS A 431 -2.60 21.53 16.79
N PRO A 432 -2.44 20.64 17.77
CA PRO A 432 -2.59 19.21 17.55
C PRO A 432 -4.07 18.83 17.37
N GLN A 433 -4.35 18.07 16.30
CA GLN A 433 -5.67 17.50 16.01
C GLN A 433 -5.56 15.97 15.94
N THR A 434 -6.67 15.28 15.86
CA THR A 434 -6.70 13.81 15.85
C THR A 434 -5.87 13.19 14.70
N TRP A 435 -5.89 13.80 13.51
CA TRP A 435 -5.37 13.21 12.28
C TRP A 435 -4.19 13.97 11.69
N VAL A 436 -4.07 15.26 12.01
CA VAL A 436 -3.03 16.14 11.53
C VAL A 436 -2.58 17.07 12.66
N LEU A 437 -1.38 17.58 12.56
CA LEU A 437 -0.82 18.58 13.45
C LEU A 437 -0.62 19.88 12.67
N LYS A 438 -0.94 21.02 13.27
CA LYS A 438 -0.61 22.31 12.68
C LYS A 438 0.50 22.96 13.49
N GLY A 439 1.37 23.69 12.82
CA GLY A 439 2.49 24.32 13.45
C GLY A 439 2.99 25.55 12.70
N GLU A 440 4.09 26.08 13.18
CA GLU A 440 4.78 27.24 12.64
C GLU A 440 6.24 26.87 12.37
N LEU A 441 6.78 27.30 11.22
CA LEU A 441 8.20 27.11 10.91
C LEU A 441 9.04 27.81 11.97
N GLU A 442 10.01 27.08 12.51
CA GLU A 442 11.09 27.71 13.28
C GLU A 442 12.08 28.38 12.34
N ALA A 443 12.52 29.58 12.74
CA ALA A 443 13.48 30.37 11.98
C ALA A 443 14.89 29.75 11.96
#